data_f5c8ab599c45468812370ef76f003bc1
#
_entry.id   f5c8ab599c45468812370ef76f003bc1
#
_cell.length_a   1.000
_cell.length_b   1.000
_cell.length_c   1.000
_cell.angle_alpha   90.00
_cell.angle_beta   90.00
_cell.angle_gamma   90.00
#
_symmetry.space_group_name_H-M   'P 1'
#
loop_
_entity.id
_entity.type
_entity.pdbx_description
1 polymer ?
#
loop_
_entity_poly.entity_id
_entity_poly.type
_entity_poly.pdbx_seq_one_letter_code
_entity_poly.pdbx_strand_id
1 'polypeptide(L)'
;MIQTIESGIPGFDQLTVSELAEGGIPEKSTTLVYGPPKTGKSIFCNQFAYEGLLKQEPCLYVTTDQGLKQVQSNMMGFNWLIQSYIQNQTLYIIDGISQLSGTKFEDTNNLKSSSVGNPADMMVKVGIGTRSVYKKSNHFISILDSLNTLFAFNQEQMVIRILKAYLRRNREAGGTGLIAYTEGVTDSDTENELKSLFDNTIRLDGEYIRVESNFEDIDEVKSNESTYMITDKGIVVNGK
;
A
#
# COMPACT_ATOMS: atom_id res chain seq x y z
N MET A 1 -1.40 24.57 -1.74
CA MET A 1 -1.34 23.54 -0.67
C MET A 1 -1.54 22.18 -1.31
N ILE A 2 -0.75 21.20 -0.92
CA ILE A 2 -0.87 19.81 -1.36
C ILE A 2 -2.06 19.19 -0.60
N GLN A 3 -3.01 18.61 -1.32
CA GLN A 3 -4.10 17.86 -0.71
C GLN A 3 -3.56 16.55 -0.13
N THR A 4 -3.97 16.19 1.07
CA THR A 4 -3.53 14.99 1.77
C THR A 4 -4.72 14.19 2.29
N ILE A 5 -4.52 12.88 2.45
CA ILE A 5 -5.45 11.96 3.08
C ILE A 5 -4.93 11.68 4.49
N GLU A 6 -5.79 11.80 5.49
CA GLU A 6 -5.46 11.37 6.85
C GLU A 6 -5.11 9.88 6.87
N SER A 7 -4.01 9.56 7.52
CA SER A 7 -3.49 8.18 7.54
C SER A 7 -4.28 7.23 8.44
N GLY A 8 -5.00 7.75 9.42
CA GLY A 8 -5.60 6.96 10.50
C GLY A 8 -4.56 6.38 11.47
N ILE A 9 -3.30 6.82 11.36
CA ILE A 9 -2.20 6.37 12.22
C ILE A 9 -1.92 7.49 13.22
N PRO A 10 -2.25 7.31 14.52
CA PRO A 10 -2.04 8.35 15.52
C PRO A 10 -0.59 8.86 15.52
N GLY A 11 -0.40 10.17 15.48
CA GLY A 11 0.90 10.84 15.47
C GLY A 11 1.59 10.92 14.11
N PHE A 12 1.20 10.11 13.12
CA PHE A 12 1.84 10.11 11.80
C PHE A 12 1.57 11.40 11.02
N ASP A 13 0.31 11.86 10.99
CA ASP A 13 -0.05 13.03 10.21
C ASP A 13 0.66 14.29 10.71
N GLN A 14 0.91 14.39 12.04
CA GLN A 14 1.71 15.48 12.61
C GLN A 14 3.18 15.41 12.17
N LEU A 15 3.71 14.21 11.95
CA LEU A 15 5.08 14.02 11.45
C LEU A 15 5.24 14.55 10.02
N THR A 16 4.19 14.51 9.22
CA THR A 16 4.19 14.88 7.79
C THR A 16 3.70 16.31 7.52
N VAL A 17 3.41 17.10 8.55
CA VAL A 17 3.05 18.53 8.41
C VAL A 17 4.22 19.31 7.80
N SER A 18 3.92 20.15 6.80
CA SER A 18 4.87 21.04 6.14
C SER A 18 4.21 22.38 5.81
N GLU A 19 4.97 23.34 5.29
CA GLU A 19 4.39 24.61 4.80
C GLU A 19 3.38 24.44 3.68
N LEU A 20 3.44 23.30 2.96
CA LEU A 20 2.61 23.00 1.80
C LEU A 20 1.52 21.95 2.07
N ALA A 21 1.56 21.24 3.22
CA ALA A 21 0.65 20.16 3.56
C ALA A 21 0.25 20.17 5.04
N GLU A 22 -1.02 19.93 5.32
CA GLU A 22 -1.56 19.83 6.71
C GLU A 22 -1.20 18.52 7.41
N GLY A 23 -0.47 17.62 6.74
CA GLY A 23 -0.07 16.30 7.21
C GLY A 23 -0.90 15.19 6.57
N GLY A 24 -0.44 13.94 6.70
CA GLY A 24 -1.05 12.77 6.07
C GLY A 24 -0.31 12.30 4.82
N ILE A 25 -0.96 11.46 4.02
CA ILE A 25 -0.44 10.94 2.75
C ILE A 25 -0.91 11.84 1.60
N PRO A 26 0.00 12.37 0.75
CA PRO A 26 -0.41 13.21 -0.38
C PRO A 26 -1.36 12.48 -1.34
N GLU A 27 -2.46 13.14 -1.72
CA GLU A 27 -3.41 12.58 -2.68
C GLU A 27 -2.78 12.33 -4.04
N LYS A 28 -3.26 11.28 -4.72
CA LYS A 28 -2.82 10.88 -6.07
C LYS A 28 -1.33 10.62 -6.18
N SER A 29 -0.67 10.39 -5.05
CA SER A 29 0.73 10.01 -4.97
C SER A 29 0.90 8.51 -4.73
N THR A 30 2.14 8.07 -4.89
CA THR A 30 2.56 6.70 -4.61
C THR A 30 3.63 6.71 -3.54
N THR A 31 3.46 5.89 -2.52
CA THR A 31 4.35 5.81 -1.36
C THR A 31 4.88 4.39 -1.20
N LEU A 32 6.19 4.24 -1.13
CA LEU A 32 6.83 2.99 -0.76
C LEU A 32 6.93 2.89 0.77
N VAL A 33 6.31 1.86 1.35
CA VAL A 33 6.45 1.53 2.77
C VAL A 33 7.45 0.39 2.89
N TYR A 34 8.65 0.66 3.40
CA TYR A 34 9.74 -0.29 3.36
C TYR A 34 10.50 -0.39 4.69
N GLY A 35 11.41 -1.35 4.79
CA GLY A 35 12.26 -1.59 5.96
C GLY A 35 12.49 -3.09 6.21
N PRO A 36 13.23 -3.44 7.28
CA PRO A 36 13.52 -4.83 7.65
C PRO A 36 12.27 -5.70 7.82
N PRO A 37 12.40 -7.04 7.83
CA PRO A 37 11.28 -7.93 8.12
C PRO A 37 10.64 -7.65 9.48
N LYS A 38 9.31 -7.82 9.58
CA LYS A 38 8.54 -7.75 10.84
C LYS A 38 8.50 -6.37 11.52
N THR A 39 8.72 -5.29 10.80
CA THR A 39 8.67 -3.91 11.33
C THR A 39 7.30 -3.25 11.23
N GLY A 40 6.26 -3.94 10.76
CA GLY A 40 4.89 -3.42 10.74
C GLY A 40 4.44 -2.83 9.41
N LYS A 41 5.17 -3.00 8.29
CA LYS A 41 4.84 -2.46 6.96
C LYS A 41 3.41 -2.78 6.52
N SER A 42 3.03 -4.06 6.56
CA SER A 42 1.65 -4.50 6.23
C SER A 42 0.62 -3.94 7.22
N ILE A 43 0.98 -3.77 8.50
CA ILE A 43 0.08 -3.15 9.48
C ILE A 43 -0.16 -1.69 9.11
N PHE A 44 0.88 -0.94 8.73
CA PHE A 44 0.78 0.44 8.26
C PHE A 44 -0.16 0.55 7.05
N CYS A 45 0.07 -0.27 6.02
CA CYS A 45 -0.77 -0.29 4.81
C CYS A 45 -2.22 -0.65 5.12
N ASN A 46 -2.45 -1.64 6.00
CA ASN A 46 -3.78 -2.07 6.41
C ASN A 46 -4.52 -1.02 7.22
N GLN A 47 -3.83 -0.32 8.12
CA GLN A 47 -4.42 0.74 8.93
C GLN A 47 -4.86 1.91 8.06
N PHE A 48 -4.02 2.33 7.12
CA PHE A 48 -4.37 3.36 6.14
C PHE A 48 -5.57 2.94 5.26
N ALA A 49 -5.57 1.70 4.75
CA ALA A 49 -6.68 1.19 3.96
C ALA A 49 -7.98 1.17 4.78
N TYR A 50 -7.91 0.76 6.05
CA TYR A 50 -9.07 0.69 6.92
C TYR A 50 -9.63 2.06 7.26
N GLU A 51 -8.77 3.07 7.49
CA GLU A 51 -9.19 4.46 7.71
C GLU A 51 -9.97 5.01 6.51
N GLY A 52 -9.47 4.80 5.29
CA GLY A 52 -10.19 5.21 4.10
C GLY A 52 -11.53 4.48 3.94
N LEU A 53 -11.59 3.17 4.24
CA LEU A 53 -12.85 2.42 4.23
C LEU A 53 -13.86 2.96 5.25
N LEU A 54 -13.41 3.39 6.43
CA LEU A 54 -14.29 4.06 7.43
C LEU A 54 -14.89 5.36 6.86
N LYS A 55 -14.11 6.09 6.06
CA LYS A 55 -14.54 7.31 5.35
C LYS A 55 -15.29 7.04 4.04
N GLN A 56 -15.63 5.77 3.78
CA GLN A 56 -16.31 5.32 2.56
C GLN A 56 -15.50 5.55 1.26
N GLU A 57 -14.19 5.70 1.36
CA GLU A 57 -13.32 5.74 0.18
C GLU A 57 -13.18 4.35 -0.42
N PRO A 58 -13.35 4.19 -1.75
CA PRO A 58 -13.11 2.92 -2.39
C PRO A 58 -11.64 2.51 -2.25
N CYS A 59 -11.42 1.21 -2.01
CA CYS A 59 -10.08 0.66 -1.87
C CYS A 59 -9.85 -0.48 -2.85
N LEU A 60 -8.73 -0.43 -3.58
CA LEU A 60 -8.17 -1.52 -4.36
C LEU A 60 -7.04 -2.16 -3.58
N TYR A 61 -7.22 -3.39 -3.11
CA TYR A 61 -6.23 -4.12 -2.34
C TYR A 61 -5.68 -5.31 -3.13
N VAL A 62 -4.38 -5.29 -3.43
CA VAL A 62 -3.67 -6.38 -4.07
C VAL A 62 -2.80 -7.07 -3.02
N THR A 63 -3.10 -8.31 -2.70
CA THR A 63 -2.30 -9.11 -1.79
C THR A 63 -1.49 -10.17 -2.55
N THR A 64 -0.21 -10.27 -2.23
CA THR A 64 0.76 -11.12 -2.93
C THR A 64 1.57 -12.02 -1.99
N ASP A 65 1.71 -11.63 -0.72
CA ASP A 65 2.44 -12.40 0.28
C ASP A 65 1.51 -13.29 1.13
N GLN A 66 0.27 -12.86 1.30
CA GLN A 66 -0.72 -13.53 2.13
C GLN A 66 -2.04 -13.69 1.37
N GLY A 67 -2.71 -14.83 1.52
CA GLY A 67 -4.04 -15.00 0.95
C GLY A 67 -5.10 -14.18 1.70
N LEU A 68 -6.22 -13.91 1.04
CA LEU A 68 -7.33 -13.11 1.57
C LEU A 68 -7.73 -13.50 3.00
N LYS A 69 -7.85 -14.79 3.29
CA LYS A 69 -8.24 -15.26 4.64
C LYS A 69 -7.25 -14.81 5.71
N GLN A 70 -5.96 -14.82 5.40
CA GLN A 70 -4.92 -14.39 6.33
C GLN A 70 -4.94 -12.87 6.51
N VAL A 71 -5.13 -12.11 5.42
CA VAL A 71 -5.31 -10.65 5.48
C VAL A 71 -6.51 -10.29 6.37
N GLN A 72 -7.66 -10.94 6.16
CA GLN A 72 -8.84 -10.73 7.00
C GLN A 72 -8.59 -11.08 8.48
N SER A 73 -7.92 -12.20 8.75
CA SER A 73 -7.58 -12.61 10.12
C SER A 73 -6.64 -11.63 10.81
N ASN A 74 -5.63 -11.15 10.09
CA ASN A 74 -4.66 -10.17 10.61
C ASN A 74 -5.34 -8.83 10.92
N MET A 75 -6.18 -8.32 10.01
CA MET A 75 -6.92 -7.09 10.23
C MET A 75 -7.92 -7.22 11.38
N MET A 76 -8.59 -8.38 11.49
CA MET A 76 -9.50 -8.66 12.61
C MET A 76 -8.77 -8.67 13.97
N GLY A 77 -7.50 -9.05 14.01
CA GLY A 77 -6.67 -8.99 15.21
C GLY A 77 -6.52 -7.56 15.78
N PHE A 78 -6.65 -6.54 14.95
CA PHE A 78 -6.70 -5.11 15.32
C PHE A 78 -8.14 -4.56 15.39
N ASN A 79 -9.14 -5.43 15.34
CA ASN A 79 -10.56 -5.05 15.26
C ASN A 79 -10.94 -4.27 13.99
N TRP A 80 -10.16 -4.43 12.90
CA TRP A 80 -10.46 -3.85 11.59
C TRP A 80 -11.30 -4.82 10.77
N LEU A 81 -12.62 -4.66 10.83
CA LEU A 81 -13.58 -5.57 10.23
C LEU A 81 -13.90 -5.17 8.79
N ILE A 82 -13.26 -5.84 7.81
CA ILE A 82 -13.38 -5.49 6.38
C ILE A 82 -14.49 -6.24 5.64
N GLN A 83 -15.16 -7.19 6.27
CA GLN A 83 -16.17 -8.04 5.60
C GLN A 83 -17.34 -7.24 5.00
N SER A 84 -17.83 -6.23 5.72
CA SER A 84 -18.91 -5.36 5.23
C SER A 84 -18.51 -4.57 3.98
N TYR A 85 -17.24 -4.13 3.90
CA TYR A 85 -16.71 -3.39 2.76
C TYR A 85 -16.49 -4.28 1.52
N ILE A 86 -16.23 -5.57 1.72
CA ILE A 86 -16.24 -6.55 0.65
C ILE A 86 -17.69 -6.74 0.15
N GLN A 87 -18.67 -6.90 1.05
CA GLN A 87 -20.07 -7.14 0.69
C GLN A 87 -20.69 -5.94 -0.05
N ASN A 88 -20.45 -4.72 0.40
CA ASN A 88 -20.94 -3.50 -0.26
C ASN A 88 -20.07 -3.04 -1.44
N GLN A 89 -19.00 -3.81 -1.75
CA GLN A 89 -18.08 -3.57 -2.86
C GLN A 89 -17.26 -2.28 -2.74
N THR A 90 -17.13 -1.67 -1.57
CA THR A 90 -16.22 -0.52 -1.34
C THR A 90 -14.76 -1.01 -1.35
N LEU A 91 -14.52 -2.25 -0.93
CA LEU A 91 -13.23 -2.91 -1.01
C LEU A 91 -13.20 -3.88 -2.19
N TYR A 92 -12.27 -3.65 -3.14
CA TYR A 92 -11.96 -4.54 -4.25
C TYR A 92 -10.64 -5.27 -3.97
N ILE A 93 -10.63 -6.59 -4.01
CA ILE A 93 -9.46 -7.39 -3.65
C ILE A 93 -8.98 -8.23 -4.83
N ILE A 94 -7.67 -8.26 -5.00
CA ILE A 94 -6.97 -9.18 -5.90
C ILE A 94 -6.04 -10.04 -5.05
N ASP A 95 -6.34 -11.32 -4.96
CA ASP A 95 -5.54 -12.30 -4.23
C ASP A 95 -4.58 -13.00 -5.20
N GLY A 96 -3.31 -12.63 -5.12
CA GLY A 96 -2.24 -13.14 -6.00
C GLY A 96 -1.58 -14.43 -5.52
N ILE A 97 -1.92 -14.94 -4.31
CA ILE A 97 -1.16 -16.03 -3.69
C ILE A 97 -1.99 -17.27 -3.36
N SER A 98 -3.27 -17.15 -3.06
CA SER A 98 -4.09 -18.27 -2.59
C SER A 98 -4.12 -19.44 -3.57
N GLN A 99 -4.06 -19.19 -4.87
CA GLN A 99 -4.01 -20.27 -5.89
C GLN A 99 -2.74 -21.11 -5.75
N LEU A 100 -1.59 -20.52 -5.40
CA LEU A 100 -0.33 -21.26 -5.21
C LEU A 100 -0.39 -22.19 -3.99
N SER A 101 -1.14 -21.81 -2.97
CA SER A 101 -1.36 -22.65 -1.78
C SER A 101 -2.52 -23.68 -1.95
N GLY A 102 -3.07 -23.80 -3.17
CA GLY A 102 -4.18 -24.73 -3.46
C GLY A 102 -5.53 -24.25 -2.97
N THR A 103 -5.63 -23.06 -2.38
CA THR A 103 -6.91 -22.48 -1.96
C THR A 103 -7.61 -21.88 -3.18
N LYS A 104 -8.78 -22.43 -3.50
CA LYS A 104 -9.65 -21.90 -4.55
C LYS A 104 -10.80 -21.14 -3.94
N PHE A 105 -11.14 -20.00 -4.50
CA PHE A 105 -12.39 -19.30 -4.28
C PHE A 105 -12.94 -18.81 -5.63
N GLU A 106 -14.25 -18.61 -5.68
CA GLU A 106 -14.90 -18.12 -6.88
C GLU A 106 -14.69 -16.60 -7.00
N ASP A 107 -14.35 -16.17 -8.20
CA ASP A 107 -14.27 -14.76 -8.55
C ASP A 107 -15.64 -14.11 -8.40
N THR A 108 -15.72 -13.02 -7.67
CA THR A 108 -16.91 -12.18 -7.56
C THR A 108 -16.72 -10.85 -8.28
N ASN A 109 -17.67 -9.93 -8.18
CA ASN A 109 -17.56 -8.62 -8.83
C ASN A 109 -16.35 -7.83 -8.32
N ASN A 110 -15.97 -7.99 -7.04
CA ASN A 110 -14.92 -7.22 -6.36
C ASN A 110 -13.88 -8.09 -5.64
N LEU A 111 -13.89 -9.40 -5.87
CA LEU A 111 -12.88 -10.33 -5.39
C LEU A 111 -12.36 -11.13 -6.56
N LYS A 112 -11.07 -11.02 -6.86
CA LYS A 112 -10.42 -11.72 -7.98
C LYS A 112 -9.25 -12.55 -7.49
N SER A 113 -9.19 -13.77 -7.98
CA SER A 113 -8.04 -14.64 -7.80
C SER A 113 -7.03 -14.40 -8.93
N SER A 114 -5.75 -14.32 -8.61
CA SER A 114 -4.65 -14.18 -9.56
C SER A 114 -3.45 -15.01 -9.11
N SER A 115 -2.31 -14.86 -9.75
CA SER A 115 -1.08 -15.53 -9.37
C SER A 115 0.11 -14.58 -9.49
N VAL A 116 0.93 -14.52 -8.43
CA VAL A 116 2.21 -13.81 -8.46
C VAL A 116 3.16 -14.34 -9.53
N GLY A 117 3.05 -15.62 -9.93
CA GLY A 117 3.78 -16.21 -11.06
C GLY A 117 3.23 -15.84 -12.43
N ASN A 118 2.10 -15.13 -12.51
CA ASN A 118 1.53 -14.59 -13.75
C ASN A 118 1.22 -13.10 -13.60
N PRO A 119 2.24 -12.23 -13.56
CA PRO A 119 2.05 -10.81 -13.34
C PRO A 119 1.23 -10.12 -14.46
N ALA A 120 1.20 -10.67 -15.66
CA ALA A 120 0.38 -10.13 -16.75
C ALA A 120 -1.13 -10.29 -16.45
N ASP A 121 -1.58 -11.46 -15.99
CA ASP A 121 -2.94 -11.67 -15.53
C ASP A 121 -3.29 -10.77 -14.34
N MET A 122 -2.37 -10.65 -13.38
CA MET A 122 -2.55 -9.75 -12.25
C MET A 122 -2.78 -8.30 -12.70
N MET A 123 -2.00 -7.79 -13.67
CA MET A 123 -2.15 -6.45 -14.22
C MET A 123 -3.49 -6.25 -14.97
N VAL A 124 -4.02 -7.30 -15.63
CA VAL A 124 -5.36 -7.25 -16.21
C VAL A 124 -6.41 -7.07 -15.11
N LYS A 125 -6.31 -7.84 -14.02
CA LYS A 125 -7.23 -7.77 -12.88
C LYS A 125 -7.10 -6.46 -12.12
N VAL A 126 -5.88 -5.94 -11.95
CA VAL A 126 -5.65 -4.57 -11.44
C VAL A 126 -6.39 -3.54 -12.32
N GLY A 127 -6.31 -3.66 -13.64
CA GLY A 127 -7.04 -2.78 -14.55
C GLY A 127 -8.56 -2.85 -14.40
N ILE A 128 -9.12 -4.03 -14.17
CA ILE A 128 -10.55 -4.22 -13.89
C ILE A 128 -10.91 -3.60 -12.53
N GLY A 129 -10.09 -3.88 -11.49
CA GLY A 129 -10.28 -3.33 -10.16
C GLY A 129 -10.22 -1.81 -10.13
N THR A 130 -9.19 -1.21 -10.73
CA THR A 130 -9.05 0.25 -10.86
C THR A 130 -10.30 0.87 -11.49
N ARG A 131 -10.80 0.26 -12.57
CA ARG A 131 -12.01 0.74 -13.23
C ARG A 131 -13.27 0.59 -12.35
N SER A 132 -13.32 -0.46 -11.52
CA SER A 132 -14.42 -0.69 -10.59
C SER A 132 -14.46 0.34 -9.46
N VAL A 133 -13.30 0.63 -8.83
CA VAL A 133 -13.22 1.64 -7.76
C VAL A 133 -13.40 3.05 -8.29
N TYR A 134 -12.84 3.38 -9.46
CA TYR A 134 -13.00 4.68 -10.13
C TYR A 134 -14.47 5.01 -10.45
N LYS A 135 -15.30 4.01 -10.79
CA LYS A 135 -16.72 4.23 -11.01
C LYS A 135 -17.48 4.71 -9.76
N LYS A 136 -16.94 4.45 -8.58
CA LYS A 136 -17.55 4.86 -7.31
C LYS A 136 -17.07 6.23 -6.88
N SER A 137 -15.81 6.54 -7.12
CA SER A 137 -15.17 7.80 -6.79
C SER A 137 -13.97 8.04 -7.71
N ASN A 138 -13.69 9.30 -8.05
CA ASN A 138 -12.47 9.72 -8.74
C ASN A 138 -11.26 9.80 -7.80
N HIS A 139 -11.43 9.46 -6.53
CA HIS A 139 -10.39 9.26 -5.52
C HIS A 139 -10.56 7.86 -4.94
N PHE A 140 -9.48 7.13 -4.74
CA PHE A 140 -9.50 5.82 -4.12
C PHE A 140 -8.13 5.49 -3.52
N ILE A 141 -8.14 4.58 -2.55
CA ILE A 141 -6.92 4.03 -1.96
C ILE A 141 -6.50 2.79 -2.75
N SER A 142 -5.20 2.63 -2.97
CA SER A 142 -4.62 1.44 -3.61
C SER A 142 -3.50 0.87 -2.76
N ILE A 143 -3.62 -0.39 -2.38
CA ILE A 143 -2.61 -1.12 -1.60
C ILE A 143 -2.04 -2.26 -2.45
N LEU A 144 -0.70 -2.41 -2.42
CA LEU A 144 0.00 -3.60 -2.90
C LEU A 144 0.87 -4.15 -1.76
N ASP A 145 0.43 -5.24 -1.16
CA ASP A 145 1.09 -5.91 -0.03
C ASP A 145 1.48 -7.36 -0.39
N SER A 146 2.71 -7.59 -0.84
CA SER A 146 3.85 -6.70 -1.05
C SER A 146 4.59 -7.01 -2.36
N LEU A 147 5.70 -6.33 -2.64
CA LEU A 147 6.56 -6.65 -3.78
C LEU A 147 7.42 -7.90 -3.57
N ASN A 148 7.60 -8.36 -2.34
CA ASN A 148 8.54 -9.43 -1.99
C ASN A 148 8.30 -10.71 -2.78
N THR A 149 7.08 -11.23 -2.75
CA THR A 149 6.73 -12.47 -3.44
C THR A 149 6.73 -12.29 -4.96
N LEU A 150 6.44 -11.08 -5.47
CA LEU A 150 6.60 -10.80 -6.90
C LEU A 150 8.06 -10.93 -7.34
N PHE A 151 9.01 -10.40 -6.58
CA PHE A 151 10.45 -10.58 -6.84
C PHE A 151 10.91 -12.03 -6.67
N ALA A 152 10.34 -12.76 -5.71
CA ALA A 152 10.69 -14.18 -5.50
C ALA A 152 10.27 -15.10 -6.66
N PHE A 153 9.20 -14.77 -7.39
CA PHE A 153 8.65 -15.59 -8.47
C PHE A 153 8.97 -15.10 -9.87
N ASN A 154 9.56 -13.90 -10.03
CA ASN A 154 9.79 -13.28 -11.33
C ASN A 154 11.16 -12.62 -11.41
N GLN A 155 11.65 -12.42 -12.63
CA GLN A 155 12.87 -11.65 -12.87
C GLN A 155 12.67 -10.18 -12.44
N GLU A 156 13.67 -9.60 -11.78
CA GLU A 156 13.61 -8.24 -11.22
C GLU A 156 13.19 -7.19 -12.25
N GLN A 157 13.80 -7.21 -13.43
CA GLN A 157 13.44 -6.28 -14.51
C GLN A 157 11.97 -6.37 -14.94
N MET A 158 11.38 -7.57 -14.87
CA MET A 158 9.96 -7.77 -15.16
C MET A 158 9.10 -7.15 -14.07
N VAL A 159 9.45 -7.35 -12.80
CA VAL A 159 8.74 -6.74 -11.66
C VAL A 159 8.79 -5.23 -11.72
N ILE A 160 9.97 -4.65 -11.97
CA ILE A 160 10.15 -3.19 -12.13
C ILE A 160 9.28 -2.65 -13.26
N ARG A 161 9.24 -3.31 -14.42
CA ARG A 161 8.38 -2.89 -15.55
C ARG A 161 6.90 -2.91 -15.20
N ILE A 162 6.45 -3.96 -14.52
CA ILE A 162 5.06 -4.11 -14.08
C ILE A 162 4.71 -3.06 -13.03
N LEU A 163 5.61 -2.84 -12.08
CA LEU A 163 5.45 -1.81 -11.08
C LEU A 163 5.31 -0.41 -11.70
N LYS A 164 6.18 -0.05 -12.64
CA LYS A 164 6.07 1.22 -13.41
C LYS A 164 4.68 1.38 -14.06
N ALA A 165 4.15 0.30 -14.64
CA ALA A 165 2.82 0.31 -15.25
C ALA A 165 1.69 0.43 -14.20
N TYR A 166 1.85 -0.25 -13.06
CA TYR A 166 0.92 -0.16 -11.91
C TYR A 166 0.86 1.26 -11.34
N LEU A 167 2.02 1.84 -11.01
CA LEU A 167 2.12 3.18 -10.44
C LEU A 167 1.53 4.24 -11.38
N ARG A 168 1.88 4.17 -12.68
CA ARG A 168 1.31 5.08 -13.69
C ARG A 168 -0.21 4.97 -13.74
N ARG A 169 -0.76 3.75 -13.83
CA ARG A 169 -2.21 3.52 -13.87
C ARG A 169 -2.90 4.05 -12.62
N ASN A 170 -2.31 3.81 -11.44
CA ASN A 170 -2.85 4.30 -10.17
C ASN A 170 -2.95 5.82 -10.18
N ARG A 171 -1.88 6.51 -10.57
CA ARG A 171 -1.81 7.98 -10.63
C ARG A 171 -2.80 8.55 -11.66
N GLU A 172 -2.84 8.00 -12.88
CA GLU A 172 -3.77 8.44 -13.95
C GLU A 172 -5.24 8.27 -13.56
N ALA A 173 -5.55 7.28 -12.72
CA ALA A 173 -6.90 7.03 -12.22
C ALA A 173 -7.24 7.80 -10.93
N GLY A 174 -6.33 8.62 -10.39
CA GLY A 174 -6.57 9.40 -9.17
C GLY A 174 -6.43 8.61 -7.87
N GLY A 175 -5.74 7.46 -7.91
CA GLY A 175 -5.50 6.64 -6.74
C GLY A 175 -4.34 7.14 -5.88
N THR A 176 -4.47 7.05 -4.56
CA THR A 176 -3.38 7.23 -3.59
C THR A 176 -2.89 5.85 -3.19
N GLY A 177 -1.64 5.55 -3.55
CA GLY A 177 -1.10 4.19 -3.48
C GLY A 177 -0.06 4.00 -2.38
N LEU A 178 -0.20 2.93 -1.57
CA LEU A 178 0.84 2.43 -0.68
C LEU A 178 1.28 1.04 -1.13
N ILE A 179 2.58 0.87 -1.24
CA ILE A 179 3.21 -0.38 -1.68
C ILE A 179 4.21 -0.83 -0.62
N ALA A 180 4.03 -2.05 -0.10
CA ALA A 180 4.93 -2.62 0.90
C ALA A 180 6.13 -3.33 0.23
N TYR A 181 7.32 -3.17 0.83
CA TYR A 181 8.55 -3.82 0.39
C TYR A 181 9.46 -4.13 1.59
N THR A 182 10.12 -5.27 1.59
CA THR A 182 11.11 -5.64 2.62
C THR A 182 12.52 -5.42 2.09
N GLU A 183 13.32 -4.62 2.80
CA GLU A 183 14.74 -4.37 2.48
C GLU A 183 15.53 -5.67 2.34
N GLY A 184 16.45 -5.71 1.36
CA GLY A 184 17.32 -6.86 1.12
C GLY A 184 16.67 -8.01 0.35
N VAL A 185 15.47 -7.85 -0.18
CA VAL A 185 14.84 -8.84 -1.07
C VAL A 185 15.49 -8.83 -2.46
N THR A 186 15.96 -7.67 -2.92
CA THR A 186 16.72 -7.50 -4.16
C THR A 186 18.12 -6.96 -3.87
N ASP A 187 18.98 -6.88 -4.88
CA ASP A 187 20.25 -6.20 -4.75
C ASP A 187 20.11 -4.69 -4.54
N SER A 188 21.20 -4.02 -4.15
CA SER A 188 21.20 -2.60 -3.82
C SER A 188 20.85 -1.69 -5.00
N ASP A 189 21.22 -2.06 -6.22
CA ASP A 189 20.97 -1.25 -7.41
C ASP A 189 19.48 -1.30 -7.79
N THR A 190 18.91 -2.50 -7.79
CA THR A 190 17.45 -2.71 -7.98
C THR A 190 16.65 -2.04 -6.87
N GLU A 191 17.12 -2.09 -5.61
CA GLU A 191 16.43 -1.42 -4.50
C GLU A 191 16.47 0.11 -4.63
N ASN A 192 17.60 0.68 -5.08
CA ASN A 192 17.69 2.13 -5.34
C ASN A 192 16.80 2.54 -6.52
N GLU A 193 16.80 1.76 -7.62
CA GLU A 193 15.86 1.98 -8.72
C GLU A 193 14.42 1.93 -8.22
N LEU A 194 14.08 0.91 -7.42
CA LEU A 194 12.75 0.75 -6.84
C LEU A 194 12.32 2.01 -6.06
N LYS A 195 13.15 2.49 -5.13
CA LYS A 195 12.84 3.67 -4.32
C LYS A 195 12.63 4.92 -5.17
N SER A 196 13.38 5.08 -6.24
CA SER A 196 13.27 6.23 -7.16
C SER A 196 11.96 6.29 -7.96
N LEU A 197 11.17 5.21 -7.99
CA LEU A 197 9.90 5.17 -8.72
C LEU A 197 8.74 5.83 -7.96
N PHE A 198 8.92 6.06 -6.67
CA PHE A 198 7.86 6.55 -5.78
C PHE A 198 7.96 8.05 -5.51
N ASP A 199 6.81 8.67 -5.31
CA ASP A 199 6.73 10.08 -4.94
C ASP A 199 7.18 10.29 -3.48
N ASN A 200 6.93 9.30 -2.61
CA ASN A 200 7.30 9.34 -1.20
C ASN A 200 7.84 7.98 -0.75
N THR A 201 8.65 7.98 0.29
CA THR A 201 9.07 6.77 0.98
C THR A 201 8.81 6.87 2.48
N ILE A 202 8.39 5.76 3.09
CA ILE A 202 8.22 5.60 4.53
C ILE A 202 9.02 4.38 4.95
N ARG A 203 10.07 4.61 5.75
CA ARG A 203 10.89 3.54 6.30
C ARG A 203 10.47 3.22 7.73
N LEU A 204 10.21 1.96 8.00
CA LEU A 204 9.93 1.40 9.33
C LEU A 204 11.08 0.46 9.69
N ASP A 205 11.90 0.76 10.70
CA ASP A 205 13.05 -0.08 11.07
C ASP A 205 12.84 -0.93 12.33
N GLY A 206 11.71 -0.79 12.98
CA GLY A 206 11.34 -1.49 14.21
C GLY A 206 11.32 -0.57 15.44
N GLU A 207 12.00 0.56 15.38
CA GLU A 207 12.03 1.59 16.43
C GLU A 207 11.62 2.95 15.87
N TYR A 208 12.14 3.32 14.69
CA TYR A 208 11.90 4.60 14.06
C TYR A 208 11.09 4.47 12.79
N ILE A 209 10.21 5.45 12.56
CA ILE A 209 9.55 5.73 11.30
C ILE A 209 10.17 6.98 10.70
N ARG A 210 10.63 6.88 9.44
CA ARG A 210 11.19 8.00 8.67
C ARG A 210 10.37 8.20 7.41
N VAL A 211 10.01 9.45 7.14
CA VAL A 211 9.27 9.86 5.94
C VAL A 211 10.16 10.75 5.10
N GLU A 212 10.29 10.40 3.81
CA GLU A 212 11.01 11.19 2.82
C GLU A 212 10.07 11.45 1.63
N SER A 213 10.02 12.69 1.17
CA SER A 213 9.19 13.10 0.02
C SER A 213 10.10 13.57 -1.11
N ASN A 214 9.86 13.08 -2.31
CA ASN A 214 10.59 13.40 -3.53
C ASN A 214 9.88 14.50 -4.37
N PHE A 215 9.13 15.40 -3.75
CA PHE A 215 8.56 16.54 -4.48
C PHE A 215 9.70 17.47 -4.93
N GLU A 216 9.89 17.59 -6.26
CA GLU A 216 10.99 18.32 -6.91
C GLU A 216 11.05 19.82 -6.60
N ASP A 217 10.00 20.41 -6.02
CA ASP A 217 9.88 21.83 -5.74
C ASP A 217 10.37 22.26 -4.33
N ILE A 218 10.94 21.35 -3.55
CA ILE A 218 11.44 21.66 -2.20
C ILE A 218 12.94 21.40 -2.16
N ASP A 219 13.73 22.45 -2.20
CA ASP A 219 15.22 22.44 -2.14
C ASP A 219 15.82 21.75 -0.88
N GLU A 220 14.99 21.29 0.03
CA GLU A 220 15.38 20.48 1.19
C GLU A 220 14.44 19.26 1.28
N VAL A 221 14.97 18.07 1.03
CA VAL A 221 14.35 16.80 1.42
C VAL A 221 14.30 16.80 2.95
N LYS A 222 13.20 17.28 3.52
CA LYS A 222 12.96 17.16 4.96
C LYS A 222 12.62 15.71 5.26
N SER A 223 13.61 14.94 5.71
CA SER A 223 13.33 13.66 6.34
C SER A 223 12.75 13.95 7.72
N ASN A 224 11.48 13.59 7.91
CA ASN A 224 10.85 13.62 9.22
C ASN A 224 10.94 12.23 9.85
N GLU A 225 11.45 12.18 11.08
CA GLU A 225 11.65 10.93 11.81
C GLU A 225 11.04 11.02 13.21
N SER A 226 10.45 9.93 13.67
CA SER A 226 9.96 9.76 15.03
C SER A 226 10.02 8.30 15.44
N THR A 227 9.89 8.02 16.73
CA THR A 227 9.69 6.64 17.18
C THR A 227 8.26 6.19 16.97
N TYR A 228 8.07 4.90 16.80
CA TYR A 228 6.74 4.30 16.71
C TYR A 228 6.65 3.00 17.49
N MET A 229 5.43 2.57 17.77
CA MET A 229 5.16 1.26 18.37
C MET A 229 3.98 0.58 17.69
N ILE A 230 3.97 -0.73 17.73
CA ILE A 230 2.82 -1.54 17.31
C ILE A 230 2.04 -1.91 18.56
N THR A 231 0.78 -1.52 18.61
CA THR A 231 -0.15 -1.76 19.71
C THR A 231 -1.23 -2.76 19.28
N ASP A 232 -2.14 -3.10 20.17
CA ASP A 232 -3.35 -3.86 19.86
C ASP A 232 -4.36 -3.13 18.93
N LYS A 233 -4.15 -1.84 18.69
CA LYS A 233 -4.98 -1.01 17.79
C LYS A 233 -4.28 -0.63 16.48
N GLY A 234 -3.05 -1.09 16.28
CA GLY A 234 -2.23 -0.78 15.12
C GLY A 234 -0.97 0.00 15.47
N ILE A 235 -0.42 0.70 14.50
CA ILE A 235 0.76 1.56 14.67
C ILE A 235 0.35 2.88 15.32
N VAL A 236 1.19 3.33 16.25
CA VAL A 236 1.13 4.65 16.87
C VAL A 236 2.52 5.28 16.74
N VAL A 237 2.58 6.50 16.21
CA VAL A 237 3.81 7.30 16.12
C VAL A 237 3.84 8.26 17.31
N ASN A 238 4.98 8.33 17.98
CA ASN A 238 5.12 9.24 19.11
C ASN A 238 5.23 10.68 18.57
N GLY A 239 4.36 11.57 19.07
CA GLY A 239 4.47 12.99 18.75
C GLY A 239 5.81 13.56 19.23
N LYS A 240 6.32 14.56 18.48
CA LYS A 240 7.48 15.36 18.96
C LYS A 240 7.11 16.16 20.18
#